data_506b2e30261cfde3c6b09ad1c1b78a5e
#
_entry.id   506b2e30261cfde3c6b09ad1c1b78a5e
#
_cell.length_a   1.000
_cell.length_b   1.000
_cell.length_c   1.000
_cell.angle_alpha   90.00
_cell.angle_beta   90.00
_cell.angle_gamma   90.00
#
_symmetry.space_group_name_H-M   'P 1'
#
loop_
_entity.id
_entity.type
_entity.pdbx_description
1 polymer ?
#
loop_
_entity_poly.entity_id
_entity_poly.type
_entity_poly.pdbx_seq_one_letter_code
_entity_poly.pdbx_strand_id
1 'polypeptide(L)'
;LARHLTSLYLEDKPQHVSQSDILPVEFLTMYINYAKQNFSPVLTPGAKDELVKAYVGMRKMGDDSRSDEKRITATTRQLESMIRLSEAHAKMRLSKQVELEDVQESVRLMKSAIKDYATDPKTGKIDMNLVQTGKSVVQRKLQEDLAREIIRILTDHSSDTMTFNELVRQINEHSQDKVDNTDISESLARLQQEDKV
;
A
#
# COMPACT_ATOMS: atom_id res chain seq x y z
N LEU A 1 1.90 19.77 4.87
CA LEU A 1 2.18 19.48 3.46
C LEU A 1 2.08 20.75 2.59
N ALA A 2 0.94 21.48 2.58
CA ALA A 2 0.74 22.69 1.76
C ALA A 2 1.82 23.76 2.02
N ARG A 3 2.14 24.08 3.29
CA ARG A 3 3.23 25.01 3.64
C ARG A 3 4.60 24.55 3.15
N HIS A 4 4.87 23.24 3.20
CA HIS A 4 6.12 22.68 2.68
C HIS A 4 6.20 22.80 1.16
N LEU A 5 5.13 22.49 0.44
CA LEU A 5 5.07 22.67 -1.01
C LEU A 5 5.25 24.15 -1.40
N THR A 6 4.56 25.06 -0.70
CA THR A 6 4.72 26.50 -0.95
C THR A 6 6.15 26.98 -0.70
N SER A 7 6.84 26.45 0.35
CA SER A 7 8.22 26.82 0.65
C SER A 7 9.25 26.34 -0.39
N LEU A 8 8.91 25.31 -1.19
CA LEU A 8 9.77 24.85 -2.29
C LEU A 8 9.76 25.81 -3.49
N TYR A 9 8.72 26.64 -3.62
CA TYR A 9 8.58 27.63 -4.69
C TYR A 9 8.97 29.05 -4.26
N LEU A 10 9.22 29.25 -2.96
CA LEU A 10 9.76 30.51 -2.43
C LEU A 10 11.29 30.46 -2.52
N GLU A 11 11.89 31.52 -3.04
CA GLU A 11 13.36 31.65 -3.14
C GLU A 11 14.05 31.70 -1.77
N ASP A 12 13.30 31.97 -0.71
CA ASP A 12 13.80 31.92 0.66
C ASP A 12 13.91 30.46 1.15
N LYS A 13 15.13 30.07 1.48
CA LYS A 13 15.40 28.75 2.08
C LYS A 13 14.52 28.54 3.30
N PRO A 14 13.82 27.40 3.41
CA PRO A 14 12.95 27.13 4.56
C PRO A 14 13.76 27.22 5.87
N GLN A 15 13.40 28.15 6.76
CA GLN A 15 14.06 28.38 8.04
C GLN A 15 13.92 27.23 9.05
N HIS A 16 13.31 26.12 8.68
CA HIS A 16 13.09 24.93 9.50
C HIS A 16 13.98 23.74 9.11
N VAL A 17 15.14 24.00 8.53
CA VAL A 17 16.18 22.98 8.51
C VAL A 17 16.77 22.95 9.91
N SER A 18 16.48 21.87 10.67
CA SER A 18 17.22 21.55 11.89
C SER A 18 18.70 21.79 11.63
N GLN A 19 19.43 22.36 12.61
CA GLN A 19 20.87 22.67 12.56
C GLN A 19 21.76 21.41 12.37
N SER A 20 21.28 20.39 11.65
CA SER A 20 22.09 19.27 11.19
C SER A 20 22.94 19.76 10.02
N ASP A 21 24.24 19.57 10.10
CA ASP A 21 25.18 19.88 9.03
C ASP A 21 24.72 19.23 7.71
N ILE A 22 24.24 20.05 6.78
CA ILE A 22 23.83 19.57 5.46
C ILE A 22 25.11 19.32 4.67
N LEU A 23 25.33 18.04 4.32
CA LEU A 23 26.49 17.67 3.52
C LEU A 23 26.33 18.18 2.07
N PRO A 24 27.39 18.68 1.43
CA PRO A 24 27.40 19.04 0.02
C PRO A 24 27.01 17.82 -0.86
N VAL A 25 26.28 18.08 -1.93
CA VAL A 25 25.81 16.99 -2.84
C VAL A 25 26.99 16.25 -3.47
N GLU A 26 28.06 16.97 -3.81
CA GLU A 26 29.27 16.38 -4.37
C GLU A 26 29.92 15.38 -3.41
N PHE A 27 30.00 15.73 -2.13
CA PHE A 27 30.55 14.85 -1.09
C PHE A 27 29.69 13.59 -0.94
N LEU A 28 28.36 13.75 -0.88
CA LEU A 28 27.44 12.62 -0.78
C LEU A 28 27.55 11.69 -2.02
N THR A 29 27.66 12.28 -3.20
CA THR A 29 27.84 11.52 -4.45
C THR A 29 29.13 10.72 -4.45
N MET A 30 30.25 11.31 -4.03
CA MET A 30 31.53 10.62 -3.91
C MET A 30 31.46 9.49 -2.87
N TYR A 31 30.83 9.72 -1.73
CA TYR A 31 30.65 8.73 -0.68
C TYR A 31 29.86 7.52 -1.19
N ILE A 32 28.72 7.75 -1.84
CA ILE A 32 27.89 6.69 -2.43
C ILE A 32 28.67 5.90 -3.47
N ASN A 33 29.40 6.56 -4.36
CA ASN A 33 30.23 5.89 -5.38
C ASN A 33 31.31 5.03 -4.74
N TYR A 34 32.01 5.56 -3.73
CA TYR A 34 33.03 4.81 -2.98
C TYR A 34 32.42 3.56 -2.33
N ALA A 35 31.30 3.71 -1.63
CA ALA A 35 30.59 2.61 -0.98
C ALA A 35 30.15 1.53 -1.99
N LYS A 36 29.61 1.95 -3.13
CA LYS A 36 29.18 0.99 -4.19
C LYS A 36 30.34 0.22 -4.80
N GLN A 37 31.49 0.86 -5.00
CA GLN A 37 32.64 0.23 -5.68
C GLN A 37 33.43 -0.70 -4.75
N ASN A 38 33.53 -0.36 -3.46
CA ASN A 38 34.44 -1.04 -2.55
C ASN A 38 33.77 -2.03 -1.60
N PHE A 39 32.44 -1.96 -1.45
CA PHE A 39 31.74 -2.81 -0.49
C PHE A 39 30.64 -3.64 -1.16
N SER A 40 30.73 -4.96 -0.96
CA SER A 40 29.72 -5.95 -1.34
C SER A 40 29.38 -6.78 -0.10
N PRO A 41 28.47 -6.28 0.75
CA PRO A 41 28.14 -6.94 2.00
C PRO A 41 27.55 -8.32 1.80
N VAL A 42 27.92 -9.29 2.65
CA VAL A 42 27.39 -10.65 2.66
C VAL A 42 26.50 -10.81 3.88
N LEU A 43 25.35 -11.45 3.70
CA LEU A 43 24.40 -11.73 4.78
C LEU A 43 25.02 -12.69 5.80
N THR A 44 25.01 -12.28 7.08
CA THR A 44 25.34 -13.15 8.19
C THR A 44 24.22 -14.15 8.47
N PRO A 45 24.50 -15.31 9.11
CA PRO A 45 23.45 -16.27 9.49
C PRO A 45 22.34 -15.63 10.36
N GLY A 46 22.71 -14.80 11.34
CA GLY A 46 21.75 -14.10 12.20
C GLY A 46 20.87 -13.11 11.43
N ALA A 47 21.42 -12.39 10.43
CA ALA A 47 20.67 -11.52 9.56
C ALA A 47 19.66 -12.29 8.70
N LYS A 48 20.02 -13.49 8.20
CA LYS A 48 19.11 -14.35 7.44
C LYS A 48 17.92 -14.80 8.29
N ASP A 49 18.18 -15.25 9.51
CA ASP A 49 17.12 -15.72 10.42
C ASP A 49 16.16 -14.58 10.77
N GLU A 50 16.67 -13.37 11.00
CA GLU A 50 15.83 -12.21 11.30
C GLU A 50 15.00 -11.76 10.08
N LEU A 51 15.55 -11.81 8.86
CA LEU A 51 14.81 -11.55 7.63
C LEU A 51 13.63 -12.51 7.47
N VAL A 52 13.86 -13.80 7.68
CA VAL A 52 12.80 -14.82 7.61
C VAL A 52 11.74 -14.56 8.66
N LYS A 53 12.15 -14.31 9.91
CA LYS A 53 11.24 -14.01 11.01
C LYS A 53 10.41 -12.76 10.75
N ALA A 54 11.01 -11.69 10.27
CA ALA A 54 10.33 -10.45 9.92
C ALA A 54 9.31 -10.67 8.80
N TYR A 55 9.69 -11.39 7.75
CA TYR A 55 8.80 -11.72 6.63
C TYR A 55 7.60 -12.55 7.08
N VAL A 56 7.84 -13.63 7.85
CA VAL A 56 6.76 -14.47 8.40
C VAL A 56 5.85 -13.65 9.31
N GLY A 57 6.41 -12.76 10.14
CA GLY A 57 5.64 -11.84 10.98
C GLY A 57 4.72 -10.93 10.17
N MET A 58 5.23 -10.33 9.08
CA MET A 58 4.40 -9.51 8.20
C MET A 58 3.30 -10.31 7.50
N ARG A 59 3.59 -11.55 7.07
CA ARG A 59 2.56 -12.43 6.49
C ARG A 59 1.44 -12.73 7.48
N LYS A 60 1.77 -13.03 8.72
CA LYS A 60 0.79 -13.34 9.78
C LYS A 60 -0.10 -12.15 10.17
N MET A 61 0.34 -10.92 9.94
CA MET A 61 -0.50 -9.72 10.20
C MET A 61 -1.76 -9.67 9.33
N GLY A 62 -1.79 -10.39 8.20
CA GLY A 62 -2.98 -10.50 7.35
C GLY A 62 -3.91 -11.65 7.68
N ASP A 63 -3.48 -12.54 8.55
CA ASP A 63 -4.21 -13.74 8.94
C ASP A 63 -5.08 -13.41 10.18
N ASP A 64 -6.12 -12.59 9.98
CA ASP A 64 -7.05 -12.24 11.05
C ASP A 64 -8.07 -13.37 11.17
N SER A 65 -8.01 -14.14 12.25
CA SER A 65 -8.88 -15.31 12.51
C SER A 65 -10.37 -14.97 12.65
N ARG A 66 -10.73 -13.68 12.62
CA ARG A 66 -12.12 -13.16 12.70
C ARG A 66 -12.71 -12.78 11.35
N SER A 67 -11.94 -12.77 10.27
CA SER A 67 -12.42 -12.50 8.93
C SER A 67 -12.18 -13.70 8.04
N ASP A 68 -13.20 -14.17 7.32
CA ASP A 68 -13.09 -15.23 6.31
C ASP A 68 -12.15 -14.85 5.14
N GLU A 69 -11.66 -13.62 5.11
CA GLU A 69 -10.83 -13.08 4.04
C GLU A 69 -9.37 -12.98 4.47
N LYS A 70 -8.53 -13.82 3.88
CA LYS A 70 -7.07 -13.72 4.00
C LYS A 70 -6.55 -12.50 3.23
N ARG A 71 -6.09 -11.48 3.96
CA ARG A 71 -5.45 -10.32 3.35
C ARG A 71 -3.98 -10.62 3.08
N ILE A 72 -3.52 -10.30 1.88
CA ILE A 72 -2.10 -10.40 1.56
C ILE A 72 -1.39 -9.15 2.11
N THR A 73 -0.67 -9.29 3.22
CA THR A 73 0.08 -8.20 3.84
C THR A 73 1.53 -8.13 3.38
N ALA A 74 2.09 -9.24 2.90
CA ALA A 74 3.42 -9.29 2.33
C ALA A 74 3.51 -10.36 1.23
N THR A 75 4.20 -10.03 0.14
CA THR A 75 4.57 -10.93 -0.95
C THR A 75 6.07 -11.23 -0.90
N THR A 76 6.55 -12.16 -1.72
CA THR A 76 7.99 -12.45 -1.84
C THR A 76 8.82 -11.22 -2.26
N ARG A 77 8.21 -10.26 -2.96
CA ARG A 77 8.86 -9.00 -3.35
C ARG A 77 9.25 -8.15 -2.14
N GLN A 78 8.46 -8.17 -1.06
CA GLN A 78 8.82 -7.48 0.19
C GLN A 78 10.05 -8.11 0.85
N LEU A 79 10.17 -9.44 0.82
CA LEU A 79 11.39 -10.10 1.31
C LEU A 79 12.62 -9.68 0.49
N GLU A 80 12.50 -9.71 -0.82
CA GLU A 80 13.57 -9.28 -1.73
C GLU A 80 13.95 -7.81 -1.49
N SER A 81 12.96 -6.94 -1.30
CA SER A 81 13.20 -5.53 -0.98
C SER A 81 13.89 -5.34 0.36
N MET A 82 13.52 -6.11 1.40
CA MET A 82 14.21 -6.08 2.70
C MET A 82 15.67 -6.51 2.58
N ILE A 83 15.97 -7.54 1.80
CA ILE A 83 17.35 -7.98 1.55
C ILE A 83 18.15 -6.84 0.91
N ARG A 84 17.62 -6.24 -0.17
CA ARG A 84 18.29 -5.13 -0.88
C ARG A 84 18.50 -3.89 0.01
N LEU A 85 17.51 -3.56 0.85
CA LEU A 85 17.62 -2.45 1.80
C LEU A 85 18.65 -2.73 2.89
N SER A 86 18.70 -3.96 3.43
CA SER A 86 19.70 -4.36 4.42
C SER A 86 21.13 -4.29 3.86
N GLU A 87 21.31 -4.78 2.62
CA GLU A 87 22.60 -4.66 1.93
C GLU A 87 22.98 -3.19 1.67
N ALA A 88 22.03 -2.35 1.30
CA ALA A 88 22.26 -0.93 1.08
C ALA A 88 22.65 -0.23 2.40
N HIS A 89 21.98 -0.56 3.52
CA HIS A 89 22.28 -0.02 4.83
C HIS A 89 23.70 -0.44 5.30
N ALA A 90 24.07 -1.71 5.12
CA ALA A 90 25.43 -2.16 5.41
C ALA A 90 26.48 -1.44 4.55
N LYS A 91 26.19 -1.17 3.25
CA LYS A 91 27.06 -0.36 2.39
C LYS A 91 27.18 1.08 2.91
N MET A 92 26.11 1.68 3.40
CA MET A 92 26.17 3.02 4.02
C MET A 92 27.08 3.06 5.24
N ARG A 93 27.15 1.98 5.99
CA ARG A 93 28.09 1.82 7.13
C ARG A 93 29.51 1.43 6.71
N LEU A 94 29.76 1.24 5.40
CA LEU A 94 31.02 0.72 4.85
C LEU A 94 31.38 -0.65 5.44
N SER A 95 30.39 -1.47 5.76
CA SER A 95 30.55 -2.81 6.30
C SER A 95 30.68 -3.86 5.18
N LYS A 96 31.46 -4.90 5.42
CA LYS A 96 31.54 -6.08 4.54
C LYS A 96 30.51 -7.16 4.85
N GLN A 97 29.76 -6.98 5.92
CA GLN A 97 28.74 -7.93 6.39
C GLN A 97 27.44 -7.18 6.68
N VAL A 98 26.32 -7.85 6.35
CA VAL A 98 24.99 -7.41 6.77
C VAL A 98 24.69 -8.01 8.13
N GLU A 99 24.49 -7.15 9.11
CA GLU A 99 24.24 -7.50 10.50
C GLU A 99 22.77 -7.37 10.87
N LEU A 100 22.44 -7.74 12.11
CA LEU A 100 21.07 -7.69 12.62
C LEU A 100 20.48 -6.27 12.56
N GLU A 101 21.27 -5.24 12.87
CA GLU A 101 20.83 -3.84 12.85
C GLU A 101 20.41 -3.38 11.45
N ASP A 102 21.11 -3.84 10.40
CA ASP A 102 20.78 -3.51 9.01
C ASP A 102 19.42 -4.08 8.61
N VAL A 103 19.12 -5.30 9.09
CA VAL A 103 17.82 -5.94 8.87
C VAL A 103 16.72 -5.22 9.64
N GLN A 104 16.95 -4.87 10.89
CA GLN A 104 15.97 -4.16 11.71
C GLN A 104 15.60 -2.81 11.09
N GLU A 105 16.58 -2.06 10.58
CA GLU A 105 16.32 -0.79 9.90
C GLU A 105 15.56 -0.98 8.59
N SER A 106 15.90 -1.98 7.79
CA SER A 106 15.16 -2.31 6.56
C SER A 106 13.71 -2.67 6.85
N VAL A 107 13.46 -3.44 7.91
CA VAL A 107 12.10 -3.80 8.37
C VAL A 107 11.32 -2.56 8.84
N ARG A 108 11.99 -1.67 9.59
CA ARG A 108 11.39 -0.40 10.04
C ARG A 108 10.95 0.46 8.86
N LEU A 109 11.82 0.64 7.88
CA LEU A 109 11.54 1.41 6.65
C LEU A 109 10.39 0.79 5.85
N MET A 110 10.42 -0.54 5.68
CA MET A 110 9.38 -1.26 4.95
C MET A 110 8.01 -1.13 5.65
N LYS A 111 7.96 -1.28 6.97
CA LYS A 111 6.71 -1.10 7.74
C LYS A 111 6.17 0.33 7.64
N SER A 112 7.04 1.34 7.67
CA SER A 112 6.64 2.74 7.51
C SER A 112 6.05 2.98 6.13
N ALA A 113 6.72 2.53 5.07
CA ALA A 113 6.22 2.66 3.70
C ALA A 113 4.87 1.94 3.51
N ILE A 114 4.74 0.70 4.00
CA ILE A 114 3.48 -0.06 3.90
C ILE A 114 2.36 0.65 4.65
N LYS A 115 2.63 1.20 5.84
CA LYS A 115 1.62 1.92 6.62
C LYS A 115 1.06 3.12 5.85
N ASP A 116 1.90 3.85 5.15
CA ASP A 116 1.51 5.07 4.45
C ASP A 116 0.71 4.79 3.16
N TYR A 117 1.01 3.69 2.45
CA TYR A 117 0.43 3.40 1.13
C TYR A 117 -0.59 2.25 1.11
N ALA A 118 -0.52 1.34 2.05
CA ALA A 118 -1.34 0.13 2.07
C ALA A 118 -2.42 0.13 3.14
N THR A 119 -2.55 1.22 3.92
CA THR A 119 -3.60 1.31 4.95
C THR A 119 -4.92 1.72 4.30
N ASP A 120 -5.92 0.85 4.38
CA ASP A 120 -7.29 1.16 3.97
C ASP A 120 -7.88 2.24 4.90
N PRO A 121 -8.28 3.41 4.37
CA PRO A 121 -8.82 4.52 5.17
C PRO A 121 -10.11 4.17 5.90
N LYS A 122 -10.90 3.20 5.41
CA LYS A 122 -12.16 2.79 6.04
C LYS A 122 -11.94 1.81 7.20
N THR A 123 -11.00 0.87 7.05
CA THR A 123 -10.78 -0.18 8.05
C THR A 123 -9.56 0.04 8.93
N GLY A 124 -8.65 0.95 8.56
CA GLY A 124 -7.37 1.20 9.24
C GLY A 124 -6.40 0.01 9.17
N LYS A 125 -6.71 -1.04 8.39
CA LYS A 125 -5.90 -2.25 8.26
C LYS A 125 -5.04 -2.20 6.99
N ILE A 126 -3.88 -2.88 7.06
CA ILE A 126 -2.95 -2.97 5.94
C ILE A 126 -3.48 -3.98 4.92
N ASP A 127 -3.65 -3.56 3.67
CA ASP A 127 -4.07 -4.38 2.54
C ASP A 127 -3.18 -4.11 1.31
N MET A 128 -2.30 -5.05 0.97
CA MET A 128 -1.41 -4.94 -0.19
C MET A 128 -2.16 -4.98 -1.54
N ASN A 129 -3.40 -5.46 -1.57
CA ASN A 129 -4.21 -5.41 -2.78
C ASN A 129 -4.55 -3.96 -3.15
N LEU A 130 -4.70 -3.08 -2.14
CA LEU A 130 -4.90 -1.64 -2.36
C LEU A 130 -3.74 -1.04 -3.18
N VAL A 131 -2.49 -1.44 -2.86
CA VAL A 131 -1.30 -0.96 -3.58
C VAL A 131 -1.21 -1.53 -5.00
N GLN A 132 -1.62 -2.79 -5.21
CA GLN A 132 -1.51 -3.46 -6.51
C GLN A 132 -2.65 -3.11 -7.46
N THR A 133 -3.86 -2.95 -6.95
CA THR A 133 -5.08 -2.83 -7.76
C THR A 133 -5.82 -1.52 -7.55
N GLY A 134 -5.37 -0.67 -6.61
CA GLY A 134 -6.05 0.58 -6.23
C GLY A 134 -7.36 0.38 -5.46
N LYS A 135 -7.77 -0.86 -5.20
CA LYS A 135 -9.01 -1.21 -4.49
C LYS A 135 -8.74 -2.22 -3.38
N SER A 136 -9.28 -1.96 -2.19
CA SER A 136 -9.18 -2.91 -1.08
C SER A 136 -10.05 -4.14 -1.33
N VAL A 137 -9.78 -5.23 -0.60
CA VAL A 137 -10.61 -6.44 -0.65
C VAL A 137 -12.05 -6.11 -0.30
N VAL A 138 -12.27 -5.26 0.70
CA VAL A 138 -13.61 -4.81 1.12
C VAL A 138 -14.33 -4.05 -0.01
N GLN A 139 -13.62 -3.15 -0.70
CA GLN A 139 -14.21 -2.42 -1.84
C GLN A 139 -14.56 -3.34 -3.00
N ARG A 140 -13.72 -4.34 -3.30
CA ARG A 140 -14.03 -5.31 -4.37
C ARG A 140 -15.25 -6.14 -4.03
N LYS A 141 -15.36 -6.63 -2.79
CA LYS A 141 -16.52 -7.40 -2.35
C LYS A 141 -17.79 -6.54 -2.40
N LEU A 142 -17.71 -5.30 -1.92
CA LEU A 142 -18.83 -4.36 -2.03
C LEU A 142 -19.28 -4.18 -3.48
N GLN A 143 -18.33 -4.01 -4.42
CA GLN A 143 -18.67 -3.90 -5.85
C GLN A 143 -19.27 -5.18 -6.44
N GLU A 144 -18.82 -6.36 -6.01
CA GLU A 144 -19.40 -7.63 -6.44
C GLU A 144 -20.80 -7.83 -5.87
N ASP A 145 -21.03 -7.46 -4.61
CA ASP A 145 -22.34 -7.53 -3.98
C ASP A 145 -23.31 -6.53 -4.62
N LEU A 146 -22.86 -5.30 -4.87
CA LEU A 146 -23.62 -4.29 -5.63
C LEU A 146 -23.95 -4.75 -7.04
N ALA A 147 -23.01 -5.33 -7.77
CA ALA A 147 -23.26 -5.84 -9.11
C ALA A 147 -24.34 -6.93 -9.12
N ARG A 148 -24.32 -7.82 -8.13
CA ARG A 148 -25.35 -8.86 -7.98
C ARG A 148 -26.73 -8.27 -7.65
N GLU A 149 -26.77 -7.29 -6.76
CA GLU A 149 -28.03 -6.64 -6.38
C GLU A 149 -28.61 -5.80 -7.52
N ILE A 150 -27.76 -5.09 -8.29
CA ILE A 150 -28.19 -4.37 -9.51
C ILE A 150 -28.82 -5.33 -10.52
N ILE A 151 -28.18 -6.45 -10.82
CA ILE A 151 -28.73 -7.46 -11.76
C ILE A 151 -30.06 -7.97 -11.22
N ARG A 152 -30.18 -8.25 -9.93
CA ARG A 152 -31.41 -8.72 -9.32
C ARG A 152 -32.54 -7.69 -9.47
N ILE A 153 -32.30 -6.45 -9.10
CA ILE A 153 -33.30 -5.38 -9.20
C ILE A 153 -33.75 -5.18 -10.65
N LEU A 154 -32.81 -5.19 -11.60
CA LEU A 154 -33.15 -5.05 -13.03
C LEU A 154 -33.90 -6.25 -13.57
N THR A 155 -33.64 -7.47 -13.10
CA THR A 155 -34.35 -8.68 -13.51
C THR A 155 -35.76 -8.72 -12.92
N ASP A 156 -35.95 -8.27 -11.68
CA ASP A 156 -37.24 -8.26 -10.99
C ASP A 156 -38.13 -7.07 -11.44
N HIS A 157 -37.55 -6.08 -12.14
CA HIS A 157 -38.29 -4.92 -12.59
C HIS A 157 -39.19 -5.25 -13.81
N SER A 158 -40.47 -4.89 -13.72
CA SER A 158 -41.48 -5.23 -14.72
C SER A 158 -41.39 -4.46 -16.05
N SER A 159 -40.53 -3.45 -16.16
CA SER A 159 -40.30 -2.66 -17.38
C SER A 159 -38.86 -2.79 -17.88
N ASP A 160 -38.67 -2.73 -19.20
CA ASP A 160 -37.36 -2.88 -19.86
C ASP A 160 -36.36 -1.77 -19.53
N THR A 161 -36.78 -0.70 -18.86
CA THR A 161 -35.91 0.45 -18.51
C THR A 161 -36.21 0.95 -17.11
N MET A 162 -35.12 1.32 -16.38
CA MET A 162 -35.19 1.93 -15.06
C MET A 162 -34.34 3.20 -15.03
N THR A 163 -34.78 4.24 -14.31
CA THR A 163 -33.96 5.43 -14.14
C THR A 163 -32.89 5.21 -13.07
N PHE A 164 -31.71 5.85 -13.25
CA PHE A 164 -30.61 5.75 -12.28
C PHE A 164 -31.04 6.15 -10.85
N ASN A 165 -31.86 7.20 -10.71
CA ASN A 165 -32.33 7.66 -9.41
C ASN A 165 -33.25 6.61 -8.73
N GLU A 166 -34.01 5.88 -9.48
CA GLU A 166 -34.87 4.82 -8.97
C GLU A 166 -34.06 3.60 -8.52
N LEU A 167 -33.06 3.23 -9.31
CA LEU A 167 -32.09 2.20 -8.94
C LEU A 167 -31.35 2.54 -7.64
N VAL A 168 -30.83 3.76 -7.52
CA VAL A 168 -30.17 4.24 -6.29
C VAL A 168 -31.11 4.18 -5.08
N ARG A 169 -32.39 4.56 -5.25
CA ARG A 169 -33.38 4.48 -4.20
C ARG A 169 -33.61 3.05 -3.75
N GLN A 170 -33.83 2.13 -4.69
CA GLN A 170 -34.08 0.71 -4.38
C GLN A 170 -32.89 0.05 -3.69
N ILE A 171 -31.66 0.30 -4.17
CA ILE A 171 -30.45 -0.21 -3.53
C ILE A 171 -30.35 0.28 -2.09
N ASN A 172 -30.59 1.58 -1.84
CA ASN A 172 -30.50 2.15 -0.50
C ASN A 172 -31.66 1.73 0.42
N GLU A 173 -32.80 1.34 -0.10
CA GLU A 173 -33.91 0.77 0.67
C GLU A 173 -33.60 -0.66 1.16
N HIS A 174 -32.82 -1.43 0.41
CA HIS A 174 -32.44 -2.80 0.74
C HIS A 174 -31.12 -2.89 1.51
N SER A 175 -30.29 -1.84 1.49
CA SER A 175 -28.98 -1.80 2.15
C SER A 175 -29.09 -1.28 3.58
N GLN A 176 -28.35 -1.89 4.53
CA GLN A 176 -28.24 -1.39 5.92
C GLN A 176 -27.45 -0.09 6.00
N ASP A 177 -26.46 0.09 5.12
CA ASP A 177 -25.65 1.30 5.02
C ASP A 177 -25.94 2.02 3.69
N LYS A 178 -25.90 3.34 3.71
CA LYS A 178 -26.02 4.16 2.49
C LYS A 178 -24.83 3.88 1.55
N VAL A 179 -25.16 3.41 0.35
CA VAL A 179 -24.18 3.20 -0.72
C VAL A 179 -23.97 4.51 -1.46
N ASP A 180 -22.72 4.83 -1.76
CA ASP A 180 -22.38 6.06 -2.49
C ASP A 180 -22.78 5.93 -3.99
N ASN A 181 -23.27 7.01 -4.56
CA ASN A 181 -23.67 7.06 -5.97
C ASN A 181 -22.50 6.75 -6.92
N THR A 182 -21.27 7.06 -6.51
CA THR A 182 -20.06 6.74 -7.28
C THR A 182 -19.82 5.24 -7.36
N ASP A 183 -20.02 4.48 -6.27
CA ASP A 183 -19.85 3.03 -6.23
C ASP A 183 -20.90 2.32 -7.11
N ILE A 184 -22.15 2.82 -7.12
CA ILE A 184 -23.22 2.31 -7.97
C ILE A 184 -22.92 2.57 -9.45
N SER A 185 -22.47 3.77 -9.79
CA SER A 185 -22.12 4.18 -11.14
C SER A 185 -20.94 3.36 -11.70
N GLU A 186 -19.89 3.12 -10.88
CA GLU A 186 -18.76 2.26 -11.25
C GLU A 186 -19.18 0.81 -11.49
N SER A 187 -20.09 0.28 -10.65
CA SER A 187 -20.59 -1.08 -10.78
C SER A 187 -21.45 -1.25 -12.03
N LEU A 188 -22.27 -0.26 -12.37
CA LEU A 188 -23.03 -0.23 -13.62
C LEU A 188 -22.12 -0.17 -14.84
N ALA A 189 -21.14 0.71 -14.87
CA ALA A 189 -20.18 0.82 -15.97
C ALA A 189 -19.44 -0.50 -16.21
N ARG A 190 -19.09 -1.22 -15.14
CA ARG A 190 -18.49 -2.55 -15.23
C ARG A 190 -19.45 -3.57 -15.83
N LEU A 191 -20.70 -3.62 -15.36
CA LEU A 191 -21.71 -4.55 -15.87
C LEU A 191 -22.00 -4.29 -17.35
N GLN A 192 -21.99 -3.02 -17.77
CA GLN A 192 -22.13 -2.64 -19.18
C GLN A 192 -20.94 -3.11 -20.02
N GLN A 193 -19.71 -3.02 -19.50
CA GLN A 193 -18.52 -3.56 -20.19
C GLN A 193 -18.55 -5.11 -20.30
N GLU A 194 -19.23 -5.79 -19.36
CA GLU A 194 -19.41 -7.24 -19.35
C GLU A 194 -20.65 -7.70 -20.16
N ASP A 195 -21.34 -6.79 -20.87
CA ASP A 195 -22.59 -7.02 -21.63
C ASP A 195 -23.68 -7.70 -20.80
N LYS A 196 -23.79 -7.37 -19.51
CA LYS A 196 -24.78 -7.92 -18.58
C LYS A 196 -25.97 -6.99 -18.34
N VAL A 197 -25.83 -5.72 -18.69
CA VAL A 197 -26.84 -4.65 -18.57
C VAL A 197 -26.70 -3.66 -19.71
#